data_e476c7cab4da5735084031cb6b3374c2
#
_entry.id   e476c7cab4da5735084031cb6b3374c2
#
_cell.length_a   1.000
_cell.length_b   1.000
_cell.length_c   1.000
_cell.angle_alpha   90.00
_cell.angle_beta   90.00
_cell.angle_gamma   90.00
#
_symmetry.space_group_name_H-M   'P 1'
#
loop_
_entity.id
_entity.type
_entity.pdbx_description
1 polymer ?
#
loop_
_entity_poly.entity_id
_entity_poly.type
_entity_poly.pdbx_seq_one_letter_code
_entity_poly.pdbx_strand_id
1 'polypeptide(L)'
;MPTYEGLRLKVLKFWRLGLANYRKKQLKSTDFTIISNNCWGGIVCRTLGMECRSPFKNLALSAKDLLELLPNLQENVMEKPEFVEFRKEVHSGIRYPVMKLKNAYIHFNHDTSVEEALEKWNRRLKKINYNNLFVEIYTEDRDVVEHFISLETKKKACFVPQGFGIKDPNVYELEMLPGQREFWEVVNSNASNGANSYLLDIISLLAGEKKYRVD
;
A
#
# COMPACT_ATOMS: atom_id res chain seq x y z
N MET A 1 -16.61 -1.57 -36.51
CA MET A 1 -17.38 -2.33 -35.48
C MET A 1 -16.45 -2.60 -34.31
N PRO A 2 -16.86 -2.44 -33.05
CA PRO A 2 -16.02 -2.79 -31.91
C PRO A 2 -15.77 -4.31 -31.92
N THR A 3 -14.51 -4.71 -31.78
CA THR A 3 -14.15 -6.12 -31.67
C THR A 3 -14.73 -6.73 -30.38
N TYR A 4 -15.01 -8.04 -30.36
CA TYR A 4 -15.51 -8.76 -29.17
C TYR A 4 -14.66 -8.48 -27.93
N GLU A 5 -13.34 -8.44 -28.06
CA GLU A 5 -12.43 -8.07 -26.97
C GLU A 5 -12.63 -6.63 -26.49
N GLY A 6 -12.84 -5.69 -27.39
CA GLY A 6 -13.11 -4.29 -27.02
C GLY A 6 -14.41 -4.14 -26.24
N LEU A 7 -15.45 -4.93 -26.56
CA LEU A 7 -16.71 -4.96 -25.81
C LEU A 7 -16.53 -5.60 -24.45
N ARG A 8 -15.84 -6.73 -24.37
CA ARG A 8 -15.51 -7.43 -23.11
C ARG A 8 -14.75 -6.53 -22.13
N LEU A 9 -13.75 -5.80 -22.62
CA LEU A 9 -12.96 -4.86 -21.82
C LEU A 9 -13.81 -3.69 -21.29
N LYS A 10 -14.76 -3.17 -22.11
CA LYS A 10 -15.68 -2.12 -21.68
C LYS A 10 -16.64 -2.63 -20.59
N VAL A 11 -17.19 -3.83 -20.75
CA VAL A 11 -18.07 -4.46 -19.75
C VAL A 11 -17.31 -4.69 -18.43
N LEU A 12 -16.10 -5.25 -18.50
CA LEU A 12 -15.25 -5.46 -17.32
C LEU A 12 -14.89 -4.14 -16.63
N LYS A 13 -14.62 -3.08 -17.38
CA LYS A 13 -14.37 -1.74 -16.84
C LYS A 13 -15.59 -1.19 -16.12
N PHE A 14 -16.77 -1.33 -16.72
CA PHE A 14 -18.03 -0.90 -16.10
C PHE A 14 -18.34 -1.67 -14.81
N TRP A 15 -18.16 -2.99 -14.81
CA TRP A 15 -18.32 -3.84 -13.62
C TRP A 15 -17.36 -3.45 -12.50
N ARG A 16 -16.08 -3.22 -12.82
CA ARG A 16 -15.07 -2.78 -11.85
C ARG A 16 -15.43 -1.43 -11.22
N LEU A 17 -15.94 -0.49 -12.01
CA LEU A 17 -16.39 0.81 -11.50
C LEU A 17 -17.63 0.67 -10.60
N GLY A 18 -18.59 -0.20 -10.96
CA GLY A 18 -19.76 -0.49 -10.15
C GLY A 18 -19.38 -1.07 -8.79
N LEU A 19 -18.50 -2.07 -8.78
CA LEU A 19 -17.99 -2.68 -7.55
C LEU A 19 -17.19 -1.69 -6.69
N ALA A 20 -16.34 -0.87 -7.32
CA ALA A 20 -15.59 0.15 -6.61
C ALA A 20 -16.50 1.17 -5.93
N ASN A 21 -17.54 1.64 -6.63
CA ASN A 21 -18.52 2.56 -6.05
C ASN A 21 -19.33 1.92 -4.92
N TYR A 22 -19.72 0.66 -5.07
CA TYR A 22 -20.41 -0.09 -4.02
C TYR A 22 -19.53 -0.21 -2.76
N ARG A 23 -18.29 -0.64 -2.91
CA ARG A 23 -17.32 -0.75 -1.81
C ARG A 23 -17.04 0.59 -1.16
N LYS A 24 -16.86 1.64 -1.96
CA LYS A 24 -16.62 3.00 -1.48
C LYS A 24 -17.76 3.50 -0.59
N LYS A 25 -19.01 3.17 -0.92
CA LYS A 25 -20.20 3.54 -0.09
C LYS A 25 -20.22 2.86 1.28
N GLN A 26 -19.51 1.74 1.44
CA GLN A 26 -19.42 1.03 2.72
C GLN A 26 -18.37 1.66 3.66
N LEU A 27 -17.48 2.50 3.16
CA LEU A 27 -16.53 3.23 3.98
C LEU A 27 -17.24 4.32 4.77
N LYS A 28 -16.94 4.44 6.06
CA LYS A 28 -17.43 5.52 6.94
C LYS A 28 -16.91 6.91 6.50
N SER A 29 -15.73 6.93 5.92
CA SER A 29 -15.09 8.12 5.37
C SER A 29 -14.19 7.71 4.22
N THR A 30 -14.08 8.58 3.22
CA THR A 30 -13.08 8.47 2.14
C THR A 30 -11.93 9.46 2.31
N ASP A 31 -11.99 10.27 3.35
CA ASP A 31 -10.97 11.27 3.67
C ASP A 31 -9.93 10.72 4.64
N PHE A 32 -9.09 9.85 4.12
CA PHE A 32 -7.93 9.29 4.82
C PHE A 32 -6.74 9.16 3.87
N THR A 33 -5.55 9.01 4.44
CA THR A 33 -4.33 8.72 3.70
C THR A 33 -3.76 7.39 4.13
N ILE A 34 -3.47 6.51 3.15
CA ILE A 34 -2.79 5.24 3.41
C ILE A 34 -1.29 5.47 3.25
N ILE A 35 -0.54 5.20 4.30
CA ILE A 35 0.93 5.15 4.31
C ILE A 35 1.34 3.68 4.28
N SER A 36 2.12 3.29 3.27
CA SER A 36 2.41 1.88 2.97
C SER A 36 3.88 1.74 2.55
N ASN A 37 4.57 0.70 3.00
CA ASN A 37 5.95 0.43 2.57
C ASN A 37 6.04 -0.29 1.22
N ASN A 38 4.91 -0.47 0.55
CA ASN A 38 4.75 -1.24 -0.69
C ASN A 38 3.60 -0.70 -1.56
N CYS A 39 3.21 -1.46 -2.60
CA CYS A 39 2.12 -1.05 -3.51
C CYS A 39 0.70 -1.20 -2.93
N TRP A 40 0.52 -1.83 -1.75
CA TRP A 40 -0.78 -2.15 -1.16
C TRP A 40 -1.71 -0.93 -1.10
N GLY A 41 -1.26 0.17 -0.53
CA GLY A 41 -2.08 1.39 -0.42
C GLY A 41 -2.56 1.93 -1.75
N GLY A 42 -1.70 1.91 -2.78
CA GLY A 42 -2.06 2.32 -4.14
C GLY A 42 -3.08 1.37 -4.80
N ILE A 43 -2.95 0.06 -4.56
CA ILE A 43 -3.87 -0.96 -5.06
C ILE A 43 -5.24 -0.82 -4.38
N VAL A 44 -5.27 -0.64 -3.06
CA VAL A 44 -6.51 -0.41 -2.30
C VAL A 44 -7.27 0.82 -2.81
N CYS A 45 -6.60 1.95 -2.97
CA CYS A 45 -7.22 3.15 -3.52
C CYS A 45 -7.84 2.89 -4.90
N ARG A 46 -7.11 2.18 -5.78
CA ARG A 46 -7.61 1.81 -7.12
C ARG A 46 -8.82 0.88 -7.03
N THR A 47 -8.80 -0.11 -6.14
CA THR A 47 -9.87 -1.09 -5.94
C THR A 47 -11.15 -0.42 -5.42
N LEU A 48 -11.00 0.63 -4.63
CA LEU A 48 -12.11 1.42 -4.09
C LEU A 48 -12.52 2.59 -5.00
N GLY A 49 -11.87 2.77 -6.15
CA GLY A 49 -12.14 3.91 -7.05
C GLY A 49 -11.86 5.27 -6.39
N MET A 50 -10.86 5.34 -5.53
CA MET A 50 -10.49 6.54 -4.78
C MET A 50 -9.17 7.13 -5.29
N GLU A 51 -9.04 8.45 -5.12
CA GLU A 51 -7.74 9.08 -5.29
C GLU A 51 -6.79 8.64 -4.17
N CYS A 52 -5.60 8.18 -4.53
CA CYS A 52 -4.56 7.88 -3.55
C CYS A 52 -3.81 9.16 -3.18
N ARG A 53 -3.94 9.57 -1.93
CA ARG A 53 -3.40 10.83 -1.41
C ARG A 53 -2.01 10.70 -0.81
N SER A 54 -1.42 9.51 -0.82
CA SER A 54 -0.12 9.23 -0.22
C SER A 54 1.04 9.54 -1.15
N PRO A 55 2.12 10.19 -0.70
CA PRO A 55 3.37 10.30 -1.45
C PRO A 55 4.02 8.92 -1.64
N PHE A 56 3.81 7.98 -0.73
CA PHE A 56 4.30 6.60 -0.80
C PHE A 56 3.53 5.69 -1.78
N LYS A 57 2.55 6.23 -2.50
CA LYS A 57 1.77 5.44 -3.47
C LYS A 57 2.66 4.74 -4.47
N ASN A 58 2.59 3.41 -4.51
CA ASN A 58 3.34 2.56 -5.43
C ASN A 58 4.86 2.78 -5.33
N LEU A 59 5.37 3.03 -4.16
CA LEU A 59 6.79 3.05 -3.84
C LEU A 59 7.14 1.81 -3.02
N ALA A 60 8.41 1.45 -2.97
CA ALA A 60 8.89 0.39 -2.12
C ALA A 60 9.99 0.92 -1.20
N LEU A 61 9.92 0.59 0.08
CA LEU A 61 10.96 0.84 1.06
C LEU A 61 10.89 -0.25 2.14
N SER A 62 11.95 -0.40 2.91
CA SER A 62 11.92 -1.35 4.02
C SER A 62 10.87 -0.93 5.05
N ALA A 63 10.25 -1.90 5.74
CA ALA A 63 9.33 -1.59 6.82
C ALA A 63 10.03 -0.80 7.94
N LYS A 64 11.29 -1.13 8.24
CA LYS A 64 12.12 -0.41 9.19
C LYS A 64 12.28 1.07 8.80
N ASP A 65 12.63 1.34 7.54
CA ASP A 65 12.78 2.71 7.04
C ASP A 65 11.47 3.50 7.14
N LEU A 66 10.34 2.86 6.82
CA LEU A 66 9.04 3.52 6.99
C LEU A 66 8.76 3.84 8.46
N LEU A 67 9.02 2.91 9.39
CA LEU A 67 8.81 3.12 10.82
C LEU A 67 9.65 4.28 11.37
N GLU A 68 10.86 4.48 10.86
CA GLU A 68 11.71 5.62 11.23
C GLU A 68 11.15 6.98 10.76
N LEU A 69 10.38 7.00 9.68
CA LEU A 69 9.75 8.22 9.17
C LEU A 69 8.44 8.58 9.87
N LEU A 70 7.73 7.60 10.45
CA LEU A 70 6.39 7.82 11.02
C LEU A 70 6.34 8.79 12.21
N PRO A 71 7.28 8.72 13.18
CA PRO A 71 7.37 9.72 14.23
C PRO A 71 7.52 11.09 13.67
N ASN A 72 7.09 12.04 13.46
CA ASN A 72 7.26 13.32 12.74
C ASN A 72 7.04 13.20 11.23
N LEU A 73 6.10 12.35 10.82
CA LEU A 73 5.85 12.08 9.38
C LEU A 73 5.69 13.36 8.57
N GLN A 74 4.96 14.36 9.10
CA GLN A 74 4.72 15.61 8.39
C GLN A 74 6.01 16.36 8.09
N GLU A 75 6.90 16.46 9.05
CA GLU A 75 8.19 17.13 8.88
C GLU A 75 9.11 16.33 7.95
N ASN A 76 9.19 15.03 8.19
CA ASN A 76 10.05 14.13 7.43
C ASN A 76 9.72 14.13 5.94
N VAL A 77 8.43 14.03 5.56
CA VAL A 77 8.04 13.97 4.14
C VAL A 77 8.10 15.33 3.43
N MET A 78 8.16 16.44 4.16
CA MET A 78 8.35 17.78 3.58
C MET A 78 9.78 18.01 3.11
N GLU A 79 10.75 17.24 3.57
CA GLU A 79 12.09 17.27 3.01
C GLU A 79 12.10 16.70 1.60
N LYS A 80 12.99 17.22 0.78
CA LYS A 80 13.14 16.76 -0.59
C LYS A 80 13.94 15.45 -0.61
N PRO A 81 13.40 14.36 -1.17
CA PRO A 81 14.20 13.16 -1.38
C PRO A 81 15.41 13.43 -2.28
N GLU A 82 16.57 12.96 -1.87
CA GLU A 82 17.83 13.12 -2.60
C GLU A 82 18.11 11.90 -3.47
N PHE A 83 18.45 12.13 -4.73
CA PHE A 83 18.79 11.04 -5.65
C PHE A 83 20.06 10.32 -5.19
N VAL A 84 20.03 8.99 -5.17
CA VAL A 84 21.16 8.13 -4.81
C VAL A 84 21.67 7.40 -6.05
N GLU A 85 20.83 6.60 -6.67
CA GLU A 85 21.21 5.77 -7.80
C GLU A 85 19.97 5.38 -8.65
N PHE A 86 20.26 4.80 -9.82
CA PHE A 86 19.23 4.06 -10.54
C PHE A 86 19.41 2.56 -10.32
N ARG A 87 18.31 1.86 -10.03
CA ARG A 87 18.24 0.40 -10.03
C ARG A 87 17.40 -0.13 -11.18
N LYS A 88 17.55 -1.41 -11.48
CA LYS A 88 16.70 -2.13 -12.42
C LYS A 88 15.77 -3.06 -11.64
N GLU A 89 14.51 -3.06 -12.01
CA GLU A 89 13.55 -4.03 -11.52
C GLU A 89 13.90 -5.41 -12.11
N VAL A 90 13.91 -6.45 -11.26
CA VAL A 90 14.49 -7.77 -11.58
C VAL A 90 13.75 -8.47 -12.72
N HIS A 91 12.42 -8.35 -12.75
CA HIS A 91 11.60 -9.08 -13.72
C HIS A 91 11.41 -8.34 -15.04
N SER A 92 11.18 -7.04 -14.98
CA SER A 92 10.91 -6.21 -16.17
C SER A 92 12.18 -5.58 -16.77
N GLY A 93 13.27 -5.50 -16.00
CA GLY A 93 14.47 -4.79 -16.38
C GLY A 93 14.31 -3.26 -16.46
N ILE A 94 13.14 -2.72 -16.08
CA ILE A 94 12.88 -1.28 -16.11
C ILE A 94 13.76 -0.60 -15.07
N ARG A 95 14.40 0.48 -15.51
CA ARG A 95 15.26 1.29 -14.65
C ARG A 95 14.41 2.31 -13.88
N TYR A 96 14.65 2.43 -12.58
CA TYR A 96 13.94 3.35 -11.70
C TYR A 96 14.88 4.05 -10.72
N PRO A 97 14.56 5.28 -10.25
CA PRO A 97 15.40 6.00 -9.29
C PRO A 97 15.17 5.48 -7.86
N VAL A 98 16.27 5.39 -7.11
CA VAL A 98 16.29 5.24 -5.65
C VAL A 98 16.67 6.57 -5.06
N MET A 99 15.92 7.03 -4.09
CA MET A 99 16.15 8.29 -3.41
C MET A 99 16.25 8.08 -1.90
N LYS A 100 17.00 8.93 -1.23
CA LYS A 100 17.13 8.95 0.22
C LYS A 100 16.30 10.09 0.80
N LEU A 101 15.48 9.77 1.80
CA LEU A 101 14.73 10.74 2.61
C LEU A 101 15.10 10.50 4.06
N LYS A 102 15.83 11.43 4.70
CA LYS A 102 16.47 11.18 6.00
C LYS A 102 17.41 9.97 5.92
N ASN A 103 17.13 8.92 6.69
CA ASN A 103 17.86 7.66 6.66
C ASN A 103 17.18 6.58 5.80
N ALA A 104 15.96 6.83 5.32
CA ALA A 104 15.17 5.88 4.56
C ALA A 104 15.53 5.89 3.07
N TYR A 105 15.66 4.70 2.48
CA TYR A 105 15.84 4.53 1.04
C TYR A 105 14.51 4.18 0.38
N ILE A 106 14.06 5.06 -0.52
CA ILE A 106 12.78 4.93 -1.21
C ILE A 106 13.02 4.55 -2.67
N HIS A 107 12.44 3.45 -3.09
CA HIS A 107 12.47 2.94 -4.45
C HIS A 107 11.26 3.45 -5.23
N PHE A 108 11.47 4.31 -6.21
CA PHE A 108 10.44 4.85 -7.08
C PHE A 108 10.23 3.92 -8.29
N ASN A 109 9.95 2.65 -8.00
CA ASN A 109 9.95 1.54 -8.96
C ASN A 109 8.86 1.61 -10.06
N HIS A 110 8.00 2.63 -10.02
CA HIS A 110 7.03 2.94 -11.07
C HIS A 110 7.28 4.27 -11.77
N ASP A 111 8.48 4.84 -11.59
CA ASP A 111 8.91 6.09 -12.22
C ASP A 111 10.21 5.85 -12.98
N THR A 112 10.37 6.49 -14.14
CA THR A 112 11.53 6.25 -15.02
C THR A 112 12.59 7.35 -14.92
N SER A 113 12.24 8.48 -14.33
CA SER A 113 13.17 9.59 -14.09
C SER A 113 13.01 10.20 -12.69
N VAL A 114 14.05 10.91 -12.26
CA VAL A 114 14.06 11.63 -10.98
C VAL A 114 13.03 12.76 -10.97
N GLU A 115 12.90 13.46 -12.10
CA GLU A 115 11.98 14.59 -12.27
C GLU A 115 10.53 14.13 -12.13
N GLU A 116 10.16 13.04 -12.80
CA GLU A 116 8.83 12.44 -12.72
C GLU A 116 8.51 12.00 -11.29
N ALA A 117 9.45 11.34 -10.63
CA ALA A 117 9.31 10.86 -9.27
C ALA A 117 9.08 12.02 -8.28
N LEU A 118 9.89 13.08 -8.36
CA LEU A 118 9.77 14.27 -7.51
C LEU A 118 8.49 15.07 -7.80
N GLU A 119 8.09 15.19 -9.06
CA GLU A 119 6.81 15.84 -9.41
C GLU A 119 5.62 15.11 -8.76
N LYS A 120 5.57 13.77 -8.89
CA LYS A 120 4.52 12.94 -8.28
C LYS A 120 4.56 13.01 -6.77
N TRP A 121 5.75 12.99 -6.16
CA TRP A 121 5.95 13.14 -4.72
C TRP A 121 5.36 14.46 -4.23
N ASN A 122 5.82 15.59 -4.77
CA ASN A 122 5.40 16.93 -4.38
C ASN A 122 3.90 17.17 -4.58
N ARG A 123 3.32 16.66 -5.66
CA ARG A 123 1.89 16.75 -5.94
C ARG A 123 1.07 15.99 -4.90
N ARG A 124 1.54 14.83 -4.43
CA ARG A 124 0.85 13.98 -3.46
C ARG A 124 0.99 14.50 -2.03
N LEU A 125 2.12 15.12 -1.67
CA LEU A 125 2.33 15.73 -0.36
C LEU A 125 1.20 16.71 0.01
N LYS A 126 0.73 17.49 -0.94
CA LYS A 126 -0.34 18.48 -0.74
C LYS A 126 -1.71 17.85 -0.42
N LYS A 127 -1.83 16.54 -0.49
CA LYS A 127 -3.10 15.82 -0.35
C LYS A 127 -3.18 14.94 0.89
N ILE A 128 -2.12 14.88 1.68
CA ILE A 128 -2.09 14.06 2.89
C ILE A 128 -3.08 14.60 3.91
N ASN A 129 -3.92 13.73 4.43
CA ASN A 129 -4.70 14.00 5.62
C ASN A 129 -3.97 13.40 6.83
N TYR A 130 -3.16 14.21 7.51
CA TYR A 130 -2.39 13.78 8.68
C TYR A 130 -3.26 13.42 9.88
N ASN A 131 -4.50 13.92 9.95
CA ASN A 131 -5.42 13.63 11.03
C ASN A 131 -6.14 12.27 10.88
N ASN A 132 -6.06 11.65 9.70
CA ASN A 132 -6.71 10.38 9.42
C ASN A 132 -5.78 9.49 8.56
N LEU A 133 -4.73 9.01 9.20
CA LEU A 133 -3.78 8.09 8.58
C LEU A 133 -4.20 6.64 8.83
N PHE A 134 -4.01 5.82 7.82
CA PHE A 134 -3.95 4.37 7.93
C PHE A 134 -2.54 3.93 7.57
N VAL A 135 -1.85 3.25 8.47
CA VAL A 135 -0.48 2.78 8.26
C VAL A 135 -0.49 1.28 7.98
N GLU A 136 0.06 0.89 6.85
CA GLU A 136 0.25 -0.51 6.49
C GLU A 136 1.72 -0.81 6.27
N ILE A 137 2.17 -1.91 6.82
CA ILE A 137 3.47 -2.50 6.50
C ILE A 137 3.34 -3.99 6.23
N TYR A 138 4.26 -4.52 5.44
CA TYR A 138 4.57 -5.95 5.50
C TYR A 138 6.03 -6.15 5.90
N THR A 139 6.30 -7.19 6.66
CA THR A 139 7.64 -7.54 7.10
C THR A 139 7.73 -9.00 7.53
N GLU A 140 8.93 -9.54 7.49
CA GLU A 140 9.28 -10.85 8.03
C GLU A 140 10.21 -10.71 9.26
N ASP A 141 10.48 -9.47 9.68
CA ASP A 141 11.35 -9.14 10.80
C ASP A 141 10.53 -8.94 12.08
N ARG A 142 10.83 -9.76 13.11
CA ARG A 142 10.11 -9.74 14.40
C ARG A 142 10.28 -8.43 15.14
N ASP A 143 11.47 -7.88 15.15
CA ASP A 143 11.75 -6.62 15.87
C ASP A 143 10.99 -5.45 15.25
N VAL A 144 10.86 -5.47 13.90
CA VAL A 144 10.05 -4.49 13.16
C VAL A 144 8.57 -4.63 13.50
N VAL A 145 8.05 -5.86 13.65
CA VAL A 145 6.65 -6.08 14.06
C VAL A 145 6.41 -5.58 15.48
N GLU A 146 7.32 -5.86 16.42
CA GLU A 146 7.21 -5.40 17.80
C GLU A 146 7.25 -3.87 17.90
N HIS A 147 8.14 -3.23 17.15
CA HIS A 147 8.16 -1.77 17.04
C HIS A 147 6.84 -1.23 16.43
N PHE A 148 6.33 -1.84 15.35
CA PHE A 148 5.05 -1.44 14.76
C PHE A 148 3.88 -1.54 15.73
N ILE A 149 3.82 -2.59 16.54
CA ILE A 149 2.79 -2.77 17.58
C ILE A 149 2.81 -1.61 18.58
N SER A 150 3.99 -1.16 18.99
CA SER A 150 4.17 -0.08 19.96
C SER A 150 3.76 1.32 19.46
N LEU A 151 3.58 1.51 18.15
CA LEU A 151 3.17 2.81 17.59
C LEU A 151 1.78 3.21 18.10
N GLU A 152 1.60 4.47 18.46
CA GLU A 152 0.31 5.03 18.90
C GLU A 152 -0.71 5.23 17.76
N THR A 153 -0.36 4.88 16.53
CA THR A 153 -1.23 5.04 15.36
C THR A 153 -2.51 4.21 15.50
N LYS A 154 -3.67 4.87 15.50
CA LYS A 154 -4.98 4.25 15.77
C LYS A 154 -5.43 3.26 14.69
N LYS A 155 -5.09 3.50 13.43
CA LYS A 155 -5.46 2.67 12.28
C LYS A 155 -4.21 2.14 11.62
N LYS A 156 -3.93 0.87 11.84
CA LYS A 156 -2.71 0.24 11.31
C LYS A 156 -2.92 -1.24 11.04
N ALA A 157 -2.15 -1.78 10.11
CA ALA A 157 -2.08 -3.21 9.82
C ALA A 157 -0.64 -3.60 9.49
N CYS A 158 -0.19 -4.70 10.06
CA CYS A 158 1.06 -5.35 9.73
C CYS A 158 0.77 -6.71 9.12
N PHE A 159 1.26 -6.97 7.92
CA PHE A 159 1.15 -8.26 7.26
C PHE A 159 2.44 -9.05 7.45
N VAL A 160 2.29 -10.28 7.91
CA VAL A 160 3.40 -11.21 8.15
C VAL A 160 3.09 -12.58 7.53
N PRO A 161 4.10 -13.40 7.23
CA PRO A 161 3.86 -14.76 6.75
C PRO A 161 3.11 -15.62 7.77
N GLN A 162 2.35 -16.58 7.29
CA GLN A 162 1.65 -17.55 8.13
C GLN A 162 2.63 -18.30 9.04
N GLY A 163 2.24 -18.51 10.30
CA GLY A 163 3.09 -19.16 11.30
C GLY A 163 4.08 -18.22 11.98
N PHE A 164 3.97 -16.92 11.79
CA PHE A 164 4.83 -15.91 12.42
C PHE A 164 4.69 -15.90 13.95
N GLY A 165 3.48 -16.14 14.47
CA GLY A 165 3.22 -16.45 15.87
C GLY A 165 3.13 -15.23 16.79
N ILE A 166 2.99 -14.02 16.28
CA ILE A 166 2.70 -12.81 17.08
C ILE A 166 1.18 -12.59 17.11
N LYS A 167 0.60 -12.59 18.32
CA LYS A 167 -0.83 -12.36 18.53
C LYS A 167 -1.07 -10.90 18.93
N ASP A 168 -1.26 -10.04 17.93
CA ASP A 168 -1.70 -8.67 18.12
C ASP A 168 -2.86 -8.38 17.17
N PRO A 169 -3.86 -7.58 17.59
CA PRO A 169 -5.02 -7.28 16.75
C PRO A 169 -4.69 -6.47 15.48
N ASN A 170 -3.50 -5.95 15.29
CA ASN A 170 -3.06 -5.24 14.10
C ASN A 170 -2.09 -6.06 13.25
N VAL A 171 -1.75 -7.28 13.67
CA VAL A 171 -0.87 -8.21 12.95
C VAL A 171 -1.73 -9.28 12.28
N TYR A 172 -1.55 -9.45 10.98
CA TYR A 172 -2.33 -10.36 10.14
C TYR A 172 -1.39 -11.34 9.46
N GLU A 173 -1.50 -12.60 9.80
CA GLU A 173 -0.77 -13.67 9.11
C GLU A 173 -1.43 -13.96 7.77
N LEU A 174 -0.64 -13.99 6.71
CA LEU A 174 -1.10 -14.25 5.35
C LEU A 174 -0.43 -15.51 4.80
N GLU A 175 -1.23 -16.40 4.22
CA GLU A 175 -0.76 -17.60 3.56
C GLU A 175 -0.35 -17.30 2.13
N MET A 176 0.76 -17.89 1.68
CA MET A 176 1.15 -17.87 0.27
C MET A 176 0.26 -18.82 -0.54
N LEU A 177 -0.38 -18.28 -1.56
CA LEU A 177 -1.21 -19.07 -2.47
C LEU A 177 -0.36 -19.76 -3.53
N PRO A 178 -0.83 -20.89 -4.10
CA PRO A 178 -0.14 -21.57 -5.20
C PRO A 178 0.19 -20.60 -6.35
N GLY A 179 1.45 -20.58 -6.77
CA GLY A 179 1.94 -19.73 -7.86
C GLY A 179 2.53 -18.39 -7.40
N GLN A 180 2.37 -18.00 -6.15
CA GLN A 180 3.07 -16.85 -5.58
C GLN A 180 4.51 -17.26 -5.21
N ARG A 181 5.47 -16.37 -5.47
CA ARG A 181 6.90 -16.63 -5.25
C ARG A 181 7.46 -15.82 -4.09
N GLU A 182 6.88 -14.65 -3.85
CA GLU A 182 7.35 -13.72 -2.85
C GLU A 182 6.19 -13.16 -2.02
N PHE A 183 6.46 -12.87 -0.74
CA PHE A 183 5.43 -12.46 0.20
C PHE A 183 4.73 -11.14 -0.20
N TRP A 184 5.43 -10.23 -0.86
CA TRP A 184 4.80 -8.99 -1.37
C TRP A 184 3.68 -9.25 -2.38
N GLU A 185 3.72 -10.38 -3.13
CA GLU A 185 2.64 -10.77 -4.05
C GLU A 185 1.37 -11.12 -3.29
N VAL A 186 1.52 -11.79 -2.13
CA VAL A 186 0.40 -12.09 -1.22
C VAL A 186 -0.23 -10.81 -0.72
N VAL A 187 0.59 -9.89 -0.21
CA VAL A 187 0.14 -8.59 0.32
C VAL A 187 -0.60 -7.78 -0.75
N ASN A 188 -0.05 -7.71 -1.96
CA ASN A 188 -0.70 -7.01 -3.08
C ASN A 188 -1.99 -7.68 -3.55
N SER A 189 -2.07 -9.01 -3.50
CA SER A 189 -3.29 -9.75 -3.82
C SER A 189 -4.42 -9.42 -2.85
N ASN A 190 -4.12 -9.31 -1.57
CA ASN A 190 -5.09 -8.87 -0.55
C ASN A 190 -5.63 -7.47 -0.82
N ALA A 191 -4.81 -6.55 -1.32
CA ALA A 191 -5.23 -5.20 -1.66
C ALA A 191 -6.17 -5.15 -2.87
N SER A 192 -5.94 -6.03 -3.85
CA SER A 192 -6.62 -5.94 -5.16
C SER A 192 -8.06 -6.38 -5.11
N ASN A 193 -8.47 -7.11 -4.07
CA ASN A 193 -9.74 -7.78 -4.18
C ASN A 193 -10.36 -8.18 -2.85
N GLY A 194 -11.37 -7.45 -2.46
CA GLY A 194 -12.31 -8.03 -1.52
C GLY A 194 -12.89 -9.38 -1.94
N ALA A 195 -12.80 -9.79 -3.22
CA ALA A 195 -13.30 -11.08 -3.68
C ALA A 195 -12.25 -12.20 -3.71
N ASN A 196 -10.96 -11.85 -3.78
CA ASN A 196 -9.86 -12.82 -3.79
C ASN A 196 -8.98 -12.74 -2.53
N SER A 197 -9.19 -11.78 -1.65
CA SER A 197 -8.58 -11.84 -0.33
C SER A 197 -9.47 -12.70 0.55
N TYR A 198 -9.13 -13.93 0.63
CA TYR A 198 -9.88 -14.94 1.39
C TYR A 198 -9.90 -14.67 2.90
N LEU A 199 -9.10 -13.75 3.40
CA LEU A 199 -8.85 -13.62 4.81
C LEU A 199 -9.13 -12.23 5.39
N LEU A 200 -9.22 -11.17 4.59
CA LEU A 200 -9.28 -9.82 5.12
C LEU A 200 -10.36 -8.97 4.46
N ASP A 201 -11.30 -8.49 5.25
CA ASP A 201 -12.22 -7.45 4.80
C ASP A 201 -11.53 -6.07 4.87
N ILE A 202 -11.06 -5.61 3.70
CA ILE A 202 -10.35 -4.32 3.57
C ILE A 202 -11.23 -3.14 4.01
N ILE A 203 -12.55 -3.20 3.81
CA ILE A 203 -13.46 -2.14 4.23
C ILE A 203 -13.47 -2.04 5.75
N SER A 204 -13.66 -3.16 6.44
CA SER A 204 -13.63 -3.23 7.91
C SER A 204 -12.24 -2.85 8.46
N LEU A 205 -11.18 -3.29 7.79
CA LEU A 205 -9.82 -2.93 8.17
C LEU A 205 -9.60 -1.41 8.13
N LEU A 206 -9.96 -0.76 7.03
CA LEU A 206 -9.83 0.70 6.88
C LEU A 206 -10.75 1.49 7.81
N ALA A 207 -11.88 0.91 8.20
CA ALA A 207 -12.77 1.47 9.20
C ALA A 207 -12.22 1.35 10.63
N GLY A 208 -11.15 0.59 10.83
CA GLY A 208 -10.62 0.23 12.15
C GLY A 208 -11.45 -0.88 12.85
N GLU A 209 -12.30 -1.56 12.08
CA GLU A 209 -13.07 -2.70 12.52
C GLU A 209 -12.29 -3.97 12.14
N LYS A 210 -11.83 -4.71 13.14
CA LYS A 210 -10.97 -5.87 12.93
C LYS A 210 -11.83 -7.09 12.65
N LYS A 211 -11.98 -7.46 11.39
CA LYS A 211 -12.67 -8.70 11.02
C LYS A 211 -11.85 -9.45 9.97
N TYR A 212 -11.39 -10.64 10.35
CA TYR A 212 -11.15 -11.67 9.37
C TYR A 212 -12.48 -11.99 8.69
N ARG A 213 -12.49 -12.22 7.38
CA ARG A 213 -13.63 -12.91 6.78
C ARG A 213 -13.67 -14.28 7.44
N VAL A 214 -14.69 -14.50 8.24
CA VAL A 214 -15.09 -15.86 8.63
C VAL A 214 -15.83 -16.40 7.43
N ASP A 215 -15.41 -17.55 6.92
CA ASP A 215 -16.11 -18.35 5.92
C ASP A 215 -17.53 -18.68 6.36
#